data_b588513c0160a0630c7b5edb73924cd0
#
_entry.id   b588513c0160a0630c7b5edb73924cd0
#
_cell.length_a   1.000
_cell.length_b   1.000
_cell.length_c   1.000
_cell.angle_alpha   90.00
_cell.angle_beta   90.00
_cell.angle_gamma   90.00
#
_symmetry.space_group_name_H-M   'P 1'
#
loop_
_entity.id
_entity.type
_entity.pdbx_description
1 polymer ?
#
loop_
_entity_poly.entity_id
_entity_poly.type
_entity_poly.pdbx_seq_one_letter_code
_entity_poly.pdbx_strand_id
1 'polypeptide(L)'
;MRSSAASDVYKRQKQNIRQLEGAVKKLNAYYLLEGIEPCIGVTTTAIKDTLNDSQPIPVTIEKILNEVARTYNVMPSDIRGKKRNANVSAARQMTMYIIREVTGMSMEAIGQEFQRDHSTVVYSIKTMEENIKRDQHLKEMCSDIMKNVRT
;
A
#
# COMPACT_ATOMS: atom_id res chain seq x y z
N MET A 1 -26.39 10.74 8.41
CA MET A 1 -25.10 11.36 8.04
C MET A 1 -24.07 11.51 9.18
N ARG A 2 -24.48 11.41 10.43
CA ARG A 2 -23.54 11.52 11.59
C ARG A 2 -22.78 10.22 11.91
N SER A 3 -23.11 9.08 11.33
CA SER A 3 -22.50 7.79 11.72
C SER A 3 -21.17 7.48 11.01
N SER A 4 -20.88 8.09 9.87
CA SER A 4 -19.65 7.82 9.09
C SER A 4 -18.40 8.38 9.78
N ALA A 5 -18.42 9.64 10.22
CA ALA A 5 -17.27 10.27 10.87
C ALA A 5 -16.93 9.62 12.23
N ALA A 6 -17.94 9.27 13.02
CA ALA A 6 -17.75 8.57 14.30
C ALA A 6 -17.17 7.17 14.09
N SER A 7 -17.63 6.45 13.07
CA SER A 7 -17.10 5.13 12.69
C SER A 7 -15.64 5.21 12.23
N ASP A 8 -15.28 6.23 11.49
CA ASP A 8 -13.90 6.44 11.01
C ASP A 8 -12.94 6.82 12.14
N VAL A 9 -13.38 7.67 13.06
CA VAL A 9 -12.62 8.00 14.28
C VAL A 9 -12.43 6.77 15.14
N TYR A 10 -13.46 5.95 15.33
CA TYR A 10 -13.40 4.71 16.11
C TYR A 10 -12.46 3.67 15.49
N LYS A 11 -12.49 3.52 14.16
CA LYS A 11 -11.56 2.63 13.44
C LYS A 11 -10.11 3.09 13.57
N ARG A 12 -9.85 4.40 13.47
CA ARG A 12 -8.51 4.99 13.67
C ARG A 12 -8.00 4.77 15.10
N GLN A 13 -8.85 4.94 16.10
CA GLN A 13 -8.48 4.71 17.51
C GLN A 13 -8.13 3.23 17.75
N LYS A 14 -8.92 2.27 17.23
CA LYS A 14 -8.59 0.84 17.32
C LYS A 14 -7.25 0.50 16.65
N GLN A 15 -6.95 1.12 15.52
CA GLN A 15 -5.70 0.90 14.80
C GLN A 15 -4.51 1.43 15.60
N ASN A 16 -4.63 2.62 16.20
CA ASN A 16 -3.59 3.20 17.05
C ASN A 16 -3.31 2.35 18.31
N ILE A 17 -4.36 1.80 18.94
CA ILE A 17 -4.21 0.90 20.09
C ILE A 17 -3.48 -0.38 19.69
N ARG A 18 -3.83 -1.00 18.56
CA ARG A 18 -3.15 -2.21 18.04
C ARG A 18 -1.68 -1.95 17.73
N GLN A 19 -1.35 -0.79 17.20
CA GLN A 19 0.03 -0.37 16.93
C GLN A 19 0.83 -0.21 18.22
N LEU A 20 0.22 0.41 19.25
CA LEU A 20 0.82 0.56 20.57
C LEU A 20 1.07 -0.81 21.21
N GLU A 21 0.10 -1.70 21.18
CA GLU A 21 0.24 -3.09 21.67
C GLU A 21 1.35 -3.84 20.91
N GLY A 22 1.45 -3.67 19.59
CA GLY A 22 2.49 -4.25 18.77
C GLY A 22 3.90 -3.75 19.16
N ALA A 23 4.05 -2.45 19.40
CA ALA A 23 5.30 -1.85 19.85
C ALA A 23 5.72 -2.38 21.23
N VAL A 24 4.78 -2.45 22.18
CA VAL A 24 5.03 -2.98 23.54
C VAL A 24 5.41 -4.46 23.49
N LYS A 25 4.74 -5.27 22.66
CA LYS A 25 5.08 -6.69 22.48
C LYS A 25 6.47 -6.89 21.89
N LYS A 26 6.88 -6.07 20.90
CA LYS A 26 8.24 -6.08 20.35
C LYS A 26 9.28 -5.71 21.40
N LEU A 27 9.05 -4.65 22.16
CA LEU A 27 9.96 -4.27 23.26
C LEU A 27 10.13 -5.38 24.30
N ASN A 28 9.02 -6.02 24.68
CA ASN A 28 9.04 -7.13 25.63
C ASN A 28 9.79 -8.35 25.04
N ALA A 29 9.64 -8.64 23.76
CA ALA A 29 10.38 -9.69 23.07
C ALA A 29 11.89 -9.42 23.06
N TYR A 30 12.34 -8.18 22.78
CA TYR A 30 13.75 -7.82 22.87
C TYR A 30 14.32 -7.99 24.28
N TYR A 31 13.56 -7.60 25.31
CA TYR A 31 13.98 -7.79 26.68
C TYR A 31 14.11 -9.27 27.07
N LEU A 32 13.11 -10.10 26.70
CA LEU A 32 13.08 -11.51 27.09
C LEU A 32 14.04 -12.39 26.30
N LEU A 33 14.26 -12.11 25.01
CA LEU A 33 15.07 -12.95 24.11
C LEU A 33 16.52 -12.52 24.05
N GLU A 34 16.80 -11.23 24.09
CA GLU A 34 18.13 -10.67 23.89
C GLU A 34 18.70 -10.01 25.16
N GLY A 35 17.92 -9.93 26.23
CA GLY A 35 18.34 -9.28 27.48
C GLY A 35 18.60 -7.77 27.35
N ILE A 36 18.09 -7.16 26.27
CA ILE A 36 18.29 -5.74 25.97
C ILE A 36 17.30 -4.92 26.80
N GLU A 37 17.82 -4.12 27.72
CA GLU A 37 16.95 -3.20 28.48
C GLU A 37 16.30 -2.14 27.58
N PRO A 38 15.01 -1.80 27.81
CA PRO A 38 14.33 -0.75 27.05
C PRO A 38 15.05 0.59 27.20
N CYS A 39 15.81 0.97 26.19
CA CYS A 39 16.42 2.29 26.09
C CYS A 39 15.75 3.10 24.96
N ILE A 40 15.99 4.40 24.93
CA ILE A 40 15.41 5.31 23.93
C ILE A 40 15.67 4.83 22.49
N GLY A 41 16.85 4.29 22.21
CA GLY A 41 17.22 3.78 20.89
C GLY A 41 16.39 2.56 20.47
N VAL A 42 16.27 1.55 21.35
CA VAL A 42 15.51 0.33 21.11
C VAL A 42 14.01 0.65 20.98
N THR A 43 13.49 1.52 21.84
CA THR A 43 12.11 1.98 21.81
C THR A 43 11.81 2.73 20.49
N THR A 44 12.70 3.62 20.08
CA THR A 44 12.56 4.37 18.81
C THR A 44 12.55 3.42 17.61
N THR A 45 13.39 2.39 17.59
CA THR A 45 13.42 1.39 16.52
C THR A 45 12.13 0.57 16.48
N ALA A 46 11.68 0.06 17.62
CA ALA A 46 10.42 -0.70 17.72
C ALA A 46 9.20 0.13 17.29
N ILE A 47 9.16 1.41 17.64
CA ILE A 47 8.09 2.34 17.22
C ILE A 47 8.19 2.63 15.73
N LYS A 48 9.38 2.89 15.18
CA LYS A 48 9.58 3.12 13.74
C LYS A 48 9.15 1.93 12.91
N ASP A 49 9.52 0.72 13.29
CA ASP A 49 9.11 -0.50 12.61
C ASP A 49 7.58 -0.67 12.62
N THR A 50 6.95 -0.33 13.74
CA THR A 50 5.49 -0.41 13.89
C THR A 50 4.77 0.70 13.12
N LEU A 51 5.36 1.89 13.03
CA LEU A 51 4.82 3.02 12.26
C LEU A 51 5.04 2.87 10.75
N ASN A 52 6.12 2.24 10.33
CA ASN A 52 6.40 1.97 8.91
C ASN A 52 5.39 0.98 8.31
N ASP A 53 4.83 0.08 9.11
CA ASP A 53 3.73 -0.81 8.68
C ASP A 53 2.39 -0.07 8.48
N SER A 54 2.31 1.23 8.79
CA SER A 54 1.04 1.98 8.79
C SER A 54 1.18 3.40 8.21
N GLN A 55 1.84 3.52 7.07
CA GLN A 55 1.80 4.79 6.33
C GLN A 55 0.34 5.11 5.95
N PRO A 56 -0.07 6.39 6.05
CA PRO A 56 -1.40 6.79 5.59
C PRO A 56 -1.64 6.35 4.14
N ILE A 57 -2.79 5.76 3.86
CA ILE A 57 -3.16 5.26 2.52
C ILE A 57 -2.89 6.27 1.40
N PRO A 58 -3.20 7.57 1.54
CA PRO A 58 -2.87 8.56 0.50
C PRO A 58 -1.38 8.67 0.19
N VAL A 59 -0.52 8.64 1.22
CA VAL A 59 0.94 8.67 1.04
C VAL A 59 1.43 7.41 0.34
N THR A 60 0.87 6.27 0.70
CA THR A 60 1.18 4.98 0.07
C THR A 60 0.78 4.97 -1.40
N ILE A 61 -0.40 5.50 -1.76
CA ILE A 61 -0.86 5.61 -3.15
C ILE A 61 0.09 6.47 -3.98
N GLU A 62 0.52 7.62 -3.47
CA GLU A 62 1.47 8.50 -4.17
C GLU A 62 2.83 7.81 -4.37
N LYS A 63 3.34 7.10 -3.38
CA LYS A 63 4.57 6.31 -3.54
C LYS A 63 4.42 5.24 -4.62
N ILE A 64 3.32 4.48 -4.63
CA ILE A 64 3.03 3.46 -5.64
C ILE A 64 2.98 4.09 -7.04
N LEU A 65 2.25 5.20 -7.19
CA LEU A 65 2.14 5.92 -8.47
C LEU A 65 3.50 6.35 -9.00
N ASN A 66 4.34 6.93 -8.15
CA ASN A 66 5.66 7.39 -8.55
C ASN A 66 6.59 6.23 -8.93
N GLU A 67 6.59 5.12 -8.18
CA GLU A 67 7.39 3.95 -8.51
C GLU A 67 6.96 3.27 -9.81
N VAL A 68 5.65 3.09 -10.02
CA VAL A 68 5.13 2.53 -11.27
C VAL A 68 5.41 3.47 -12.44
N ALA A 69 5.21 4.77 -12.26
CA ALA A 69 5.49 5.79 -13.29
C ALA A 69 6.95 5.75 -13.74
N ARG A 70 7.87 5.64 -12.79
CA ARG A 70 9.31 5.49 -13.05
C ARG A 70 9.62 4.20 -13.82
N THR A 71 9.06 3.07 -13.38
CA THR A 71 9.30 1.74 -13.97
C THR A 71 8.78 1.65 -15.41
N TYR A 72 7.61 2.22 -15.69
CA TYR A 72 7.01 2.22 -17.02
C TYR A 72 7.41 3.42 -17.89
N ASN A 73 8.22 4.34 -17.35
CA ASN A 73 8.62 5.59 -18.01
C ASN A 73 7.41 6.41 -18.51
N VAL A 74 6.44 6.60 -17.63
CA VAL A 74 5.22 7.39 -17.89
C VAL A 74 5.03 8.43 -16.80
N MET A 75 4.19 9.44 -17.05
CA MET A 75 3.88 10.44 -16.04
C MET A 75 2.83 9.91 -15.04
N PRO A 76 2.96 10.17 -13.73
CA PRO A 76 1.93 9.81 -12.73
C PRO A 76 0.55 10.36 -13.08
N SER A 77 0.48 11.57 -13.63
CA SER A 77 -0.75 12.20 -14.12
C SER A 77 -1.42 11.43 -15.25
N ASP A 78 -0.64 10.77 -16.11
CA ASP A 78 -1.16 9.96 -17.21
C ASP A 78 -1.78 8.65 -16.69
N ILE A 79 -1.19 8.06 -15.63
CA ILE A 79 -1.75 6.88 -14.97
C ILE A 79 -3.14 7.18 -14.40
N ARG A 80 -3.32 8.34 -13.73
CA ARG A 80 -4.63 8.79 -13.23
C ARG A 80 -5.56 9.27 -14.33
N GLY A 81 -5.01 9.76 -15.42
CA GLY A 81 -5.74 10.37 -16.52
C GLY A 81 -6.49 9.38 -17.43
N LYS A 82 -7.06 9.93 -18.52
CA LYS A 82 -7.85 9.19 -19.51
C LYS A 82 -7.05 8.65 -20.68
N LYS A 83 -5.73 8.86 -20.72
CA LYS A 83 -4.88 8.36 -21.80
C LYS A 83 -5.02 6.85 -21.99
N ARG A 84 -5.10 6.41 -23.24
CA ARG A 84 -5.30 5.01 -23.67
C ARG A 84 -4.09 4.38 -24.35
N ASN A 85 -2.92 4.98 -24.20
CA ASN A 85 -1.66 4.40 -24.68
C ASN A 85 -1.43 3.05 -23.98
N ALA A 86 -0.92 2.05 -24.71
CA ALA A 86 -0.69 0.69 -24.19
C ALA A 86 0.19 0.69 -22.94
N ASN A 87 1.27 1.49 -22.94
CA ASN A 87 2.19 1.60 -21.83
C ASN A 87 1.54 2.21 -20.58
N VAL A 88 0.74 3.28 -20.78
CA VAL A 88 -0.03 3.93 -19.71
C VAL A 88 -1.13 3.01 -19.17
N SER A 89 -1.77 2.23 -20.03
CA SER A 89 -2.79 1.27 -19.60
C SER A 89 -2.19 0.14 -18.78
N ALA A 90 -1.04 -0.39 -19.18
CA ALA A 90 -0.31 -1.39 -18.41
C ALA A 90 0.16 -0.84 -17.05
N ALA A 91 0.71 0.36 -17.02
CA ALA A 91 1.09 1.05 -15.80
C ALA A 91 -0.11 1.26 -14.86
N ARG A 92 -1.27 1.66 -15.40
CA ARG A 92 -2.51 1.84 -14.63
C ARG A 92 -3.00 0.53 -14.01
N GLN A 93 -2.99 -0.56 -14.77
CA GLN A 93 -3.37 -1.89 -14.27
C GLN A 93 -2.43 -2.36 -13.16
N MET A 94 -1.12 -2.19 -13.33
CA MET A 94 -0.12 -2.48 -12.30
C MET A 94 -0.35 -1.65 -11.04
N THR A 95 -0.61 -0.35 -11.19
CA THR A 95 -0.88 0.54 -10.05
C THR A 95 -2.11 0.11 -9.25
N MET A 96 -3.23 -0.17 -9.94
CA MET A 96 -4.45 -0.63 -9.27
C MET A 96 -4.24 -1.96 -8.53
N TYR A 97 -3.52 -2.89 -9.14
CA TYR A 97 -3.17 -4.18 -8.54
C TYR A 97 -2.32 -3.99 -7.26
N ILE A 98 -1.23 -3.22 -7.34
CA ILE A 98 -0.35 -2.97 -6.19
C ILE A 98 -1.07 -2.23 -5.06
N ILE A 99 -1.90 -1.23 -5.38
CA ILE A 99 -2.72 -0.53 -4.37
C ILE A 99 -3.61 -1.55 -3.63
N ARG A 100 -4.26 -2.45 -4.35
CA ARG A 100 -5.10 -3.50 -3.74
C ARG A 100 -4.29 -4.40 -2.80
N GLU A 101 -3.14 -4.88 -3.24
CA GLU A 101 -2.27 -5.79 -2.49
C GLU A 101 -1.64 -5.12 -1.25
N VAL A 102 -1.22 -3.86 -1.37
CA VAL A 102 -0.51 -3.16 -0.30
C VAL A 102 -1.46 -2.54 0.72
N THR A 103 -2.57 -1.97 0.28
CA THR A 103 -3.49 -1.21 1.15
C THR A 103 -4.74 -1.97 1.55
N GLY A 104 -5.11 -3.02 0.82
CA GLY A 104 -6.38 -3.73 1.02
C GLY A 104 -7.62 -2.92 0.67
N MET A 105 -7.49 -1.79 -0.07
CA MET A 105 -8.64 -0.96 -0.47
C MET A 105 -9.67 -1.76 -1.26
N SER A 106 -10.95 -1.41 -1.12
CA SER A 106 -12.02 -1.99 -1.93
C SER A 106 -11.91 -1.57 -3.41
N MET A 107 -12.51 -2.36 -4.30
CA MET A 107 -12.52 -2.04 -5.74
C MET A 107 -13.23 -0.71 -6.02
N GLU A 108 -14.27 -0.37 -5.24
CA GLU A 108 -14.98 0.91 -5.32
C GLU A 108 -14.07 2.07 -4.92
N ALA A 109 -13.32 1.93 -3.83
CA ALA A 109 -12.41 2.97 -3.36
C ALA A 109 -11.26 3.22 -4.35
N ILE A 110 -10.72 2.16 -4.97
CA ILE A 110 -9.74 2.28 -6.05
C ILE A 110 -10.36 2.96 -7.28
N GLY A 111 -11.60 2.59 -7.63
CA GLY A 111 -12.34 3.23 -8.71
C GLY A 111 -12.51 4.73 -8.52
N GLN A 112 -12.85 5.16 -7.31
CA GLN A 112 -12.95 6.59 -6.95
C GLN A 112 -11.61 7.32 -7.11
N GLU A 113 -10.50 6.71 -6.65
CA GLU A 113 -9.17 7.28 -6.78
C GLU A 113 -8.74 7.53 -8.24
N PHE A 114 -9.10 6.62 -9.14
CA PHE A 114 -8.79 6.71 -10.57
C PHE A 114 -9.93 7.26 -11.44
N GLN A 115 -11.04 7.65 -10.86
CA GLN A 115 -12.26 8.06 -11.57
C GLN A 115 -12.69 7.02 -12.63
N ARG A 116 -12.74 5.76 -12.21
CA ARG A 116 -13.08 4.59 -13.04
C ARG A 116 -14.20 3.79 -12.41
N ASP A 117 -14.96 3.14 -13.27
CA ASP A 117 -16.04 2.26 -12.83
C ASP A 117 -15.48 1.01 -12.13
N HIS A 118 -16.24 0.49 -11.19
CA HIS A 118 -15.93 -0.75 -10.48
C HIS A 118 -15.56 -1.90 -11.43
N SER A 119 -16.33 -2.10 -12.50
CA SER A 119 -16.06 -3.14 -13.50
C SER A 119 -14.70 -2.98 -14.18
N THR A 120 -14.28 -1.75 -14.46
CA THR A 120 -12.96 -1.44 -15.04
C THR A 120 -11.83 -1.79 -14.07
N VAL A 121 -12.00 -1.49 -12.78
CA VAL A 121 -11.02 -1.83 -11.74
C VAL A 121 -10.90 -3.34 -11.57
N VAL A 122 -12.03 -4.05 -11.47
CA VAL A 122 -12.07 -5.52 -11.37
C VAL A 122 -11.37 -6.17 -12.56
N TYR A 123 -11.69 -5.72 -13.78
CA TYR A 123 -11.03 -6.21 -14.99
C TYR A 123 -9.52 -5.97 -14.97
N SER A 124 -9.10 -4.76 -14.61
CA SER A 124 -7.68 -4.38 -14.56
C SER A 124 -6.88 -5.24 -13.59
N ILE A 125 -7.42 -5.47 -12.40
CA ILE A 125 -6.76 -6.27 -11.36
C ILE A 125 -6.71 -7.74 -11.77
N LYS A 126 -7.80 -8.33 -12.27
CA LYS A 126 -7.82 -9.71 -12.75
C LYS A 126 -6.85 -9.93 -13.90
N THR A 127 -6.83 -9.03 -14.86
CA THR A 127 -5.89 -9.08 -16.00
C THR A 127 -4.45 -9.07 -15.51
N MET A 128 -4.14 -8.22 -14.53
CA MET A 128 -2.80 -8.16 -13.95
C MET A 128 -2.44 -9.43 -13.18
N GLU A 129 -3.35 -9.99 -12.39
CA GLU A 129 -3.15 -11.27 -11.70
C GLU A 129 -2.84 -12.42 -12.67
N GLU A 130 -3.56 -12.49 -13.78
CA GLU A 130 -3.33 -13.50 -14.82
C GLU A 130 -1.98 -13.30 -15.52
N ASN A 131 -1.63 -12.06 -15.85
CA ASN A 131 -0.37 -11.74 -16.50
C ASN A 131 0.83 -12.04 -15.59
N ILE A 132 0.76 -11.71 -14.31
CA ILE A 132 1.80 -12.03 -13.31
C ILE A 132 2.03 -13.54 -13.19
N LYS A 133 0.97 -14.36 -13.31
CA LYS A 133 1.09 -15.81 -13.28
C LYS A 133 1.79 -16.39 -14.52
N ARG A 134 1.68 -15.72 -15.65
CA ARG A 134 2.23 -16.18 -16.95
C ARG A 134 3.61 -15.60 -17.26
N ASP A 135 3.93 -14.45 -16.71
CA ASP A 135 5.16 -13.70 -17.00
C ASP A 135 5.99 -13.50 -15.74
N GLN A 136 7.11 -14.25 -15.66
CA GLN A 136 8.03 -14.17 -14.52
C GLN A 136 8.68 -12.79 -14.39
N HIS A 137 8.99 -12.12 -15.50
CA HIS A 137 9.57 -10.78 -15.49
C HIS A 137 8.59 -9.75 -14.90
N LEU A 138 7.32 -9.84 -15.27
CA LEU A 138 6.27 -8.98 -14.72
C LEU A 138 6.09 -9.21 -13.21
N LYS A 139 6.20 -10.47 -12.77
CA LYS A 139 6.15 -10.84 -11.35
C LYS A 139 7.30 -10.23 -10.55
N GLU A 140 8.51 -10.30 -11.08
CA GLU A 140 9.71 -9.71 -10.46
C GLU A 140 9.59 -8.19 -10.39
N MET A 141 9.20 -7.54 -11.47
CA MET A 141 8.95 -6.10 -11.53
C MET A 141 7.92 -5.66 -10.47
N CYS A 142 6.81 -6.38 -10.37
CA CYS A 142 5.77 -6.10 -9.36
C CYS A 142 6.33 -6.25 -7.93
N SER A 143 7.10 -7.30 -7.67
CA SER A 143 7.74 -7.54 -6.37
C SER A 143 8.72 -6.42 -5.99
N ASP A 144 9.51 -5.94 -6.93
CA ASP A 144 10.48 -4.86 -6.71
C ASP A 144 9.78 -3.53 -6.40
N ILE A 145 8.72 -3.21 -7.15
CA ILE A 145 7.89 -2.02 -6.86
C ILE A 145 7.31 -2.11 -5.44
N MET A 146 6.74 -3.26 -5.06
CA MET A 146 6.16 -3.44 -3.73
C MET A 146 7.21 -3.32 -2.61
N LYS A 147 8.44 -3.81 -2.82
CA LYS A 147 9.55 -3.62 -1.87
C LYS A 147 9.90 -2.15 -1.72
N ASN A 148 10.08 -1.43 -2.82
CA ASN A 148 10.44 -0.01 -2.81
C ASN A 148 9.37 0.87 -2.13
N VAL A 149 8.11 0.50 -2.25
CA VAL A 149 6.99 1.22 -1.60
C VAL A 149 6.98 1.00 -0.09
N ARG A 150 7.39 -0.18 0.38
CA ARG A 150 7.43 -0.53 1.81
C ARG A 150 8.66 0.01 2.54
N THR A 151 9.69 0.38 1.81
CA THR A 151 10.89 1.02 2.36
C THR A 151 10.71 2.51 2.55
#